data_fbfb1ecaa71e6145256b69cf4a0844b2
#
_entry.id   fbfb1ecaa71e6145256b69cf4a0844b2
#
_cell.length_a   1.000
_cell.length_b   1.000
_cell.length_c   1.000
_cell.angle_alpha   90.00
_cell.angle_beta   90.00
_cell.angle_gamma   90.00
#
_symmetry.space_group_name_H-M   'P 1'
#
loop_
_entity.id
_entity.type
_entity.pdbx_description
1 polymer ?
#
loop_
_entity_poly.entity_id
_entity_poly.type
_entity_poly.pdbx_seq_one_letter_code
_entity_poly.pdbx_strand_id
1 'polypeptide(L)'
;MRDGYVIMPDVLSAESVASLTQLLESDLPDGDTLHRGGAVYGARNLLRDVPAVRALARSANLRSLVEPVLGAGAFAVRGLFFDKTPSANWPVAWHQDRTIAVREKRDVPGFGPWTVKAGVPHVQPPLAILENMLTLRLHVDDCRGTNGPLQVIAGSHRSGYLDNEAICSWTRDTHPVTCIAFRGAVVVMRPLLLHSSARATKPNHRRVIHLEFAATPLTGGLEWFEQ
;
A
#
# COMPACT_ATOMS: atom_id res chain seq x y z
N MET A 1 10.54 13.17 4.00
CA MET A 1 10.70 11.92 4.83
C MET A 1 12.11 11.37 4.58
N ARG A 2 13.05 11.61 5.53
CA ARG A 2 14.46 11.19 5.39
C ARG A 2 14.59 9.67 5.23
N ASP A 3 13.91 8.92 6.06
CA ASP A 3 14.06 7.47 6.15
C ASP A 3 13.10 6.69 5.21
N GLY A 4 12.21 7.42 4.51
CA GLY A 4 11.26 6.86 3.55
C GLY A 4 9.97 6.35 4.16
N TYR A 5 9.83 6.38 5.49
CA TYR A 5 8.61 5.99 6.21
C TYR A 5 8.46 6.75 7.53
N VAL A 6 7.26 6.72 8.08
CA VAL A 6 6.95 7.12 9.46
C VAL A 6 5.69 6.36 9.93
N ILE A 7 5.63 6.06 11.22
CA ILE A 7 4.45 5.47 11.86
C ILE A 7 3.75 6.57 12.64
N MET A 8 2.52 6.86 12.25
CA MET A 8 1.68 7.87 12.88
C MET A 8 0.63 7.15 13.75
N PRO A 9 0.73 7.22 15.06
CA PRO A 9 -0.27 6.63 15.95
C PRO A 9 -1.58 7.44 15.92
N ASP A 10 -2.68 6.80 16.30
CA ASP A 10 -3.97 7.43 16.62
C ASP A 10 -4.54 8.35 15.52
N VAL A 11 -4.29 8.02 14.24
CA VAL A 11 -4.81 8.78 13.09
C VAL A 11 -6.30 8.55 12.89
N LEU A 12 -6.74 7.30 13.08
CA LEU A 12 -8.14 6.91 12.96
C LEU A 12 -8.75 6.78 14.36
N SER A 13 -9.94 7.37 14.56
CA SER A 13 -10.68 7.20 15.79
C SER A 13 -11.15 5.73 15.97
N ALA A 14 -11.46 5.34 17.20
CA ALA A 14 -12.01 4.01 17.48
C ALA A 14 -13.31 3.75 16.72
N GLU A 15 -14.15 4.76 16.53
CA GLU A 15 -15.38 4.69 15.73
C GLU A 15 -15.08 4.45 14.26
N SER A 16 -14.13 5.20 13.66
CA SER A 16 -13.69 5.00 12.28
C SER A 16 -13.17 3.59 12.06
N VAL A 17 -12.36 3.08 12.99
CA VAL A 17 -11.83 1.72 12.90
C VAL A 17 -12.93 0.68 13.03
N ALA A 18 -13.92 0.86 13.92
CA ALA A 18 -15.06 -0.04 14.04
C ALA A 18 -15.89 -0.09 12.74
N SER A 19 -16.17 1.06 12.15
CA SER A 19 -16.88 1.16 10.86
C SER A 19 -16.11 0.48 9.72
N LEU A 20 -14.78 0.67 9.65
CA LEU A 20 -13.93 -0.02 8.68
C LEU A 20 -13.90 -1.53 8.92
N THR A 21 -13.87 -1.97 10.17
CA THR A 21 -13.93 -3.39 10.51
C THR A 21 -15.20 -4.03 9.96
N GLN A 22 -16.35 -3.44 10.24
CA GLN A 22 -17.65 -3.92 9.74
C GLN A 22 -17.69 -3.97 8.21
N LEU A 23 -17.24 -2.89 7.54
CA LEU A 23 -17.17 -2.82 6.10
C LEU A 23 -16.32 -3.94 5.49
N LEU A 24 -15.15 -4.22 6.07
CA LEU A 24 -14.24 -5.25 5.58
C LEU A 24 -14.74 -6.69 5.85
N GLU A 25 -15.63 -6.88 6.81
CA GLU A 25 -16.23 -8.16 7.13
C GLU A 25 -17.50 -8.48 6.33
N SER A 26 -18.27 -7.46 5.93
CA SER A 26 -19.63 -7.65 5.41
C SER A 26 -19.85 -7.06 4.01
N ASP A 27 -19.09 -6.06 3.59
CA ASP A 27 -19.47 -5.20 2.46
C ASP A 27 -18.39 -5.10 1.37
N LEU A 28 -17.45 -6.05 1.32
CA LEU A 28 -16.47 -6.09 0.24
C LEU A 28 -17.12 -6.62 -1.04
N PRO A 29 -16.90 -5.96 -2.20
CA PRO A 29 -17.43 -6.43 -3.48
C PRO A 29 -16.87 -7.80 -3.88
N ASP A 30 -17.70 -8.74 -4.29
CA ASP A 30 -17.31 -10.12 -4.62
C ASP A 30 -16.29 -10.23 -5.77
N GLY A 31 -16.37 -9.31 -6.74
CA GLY A 31 -15.60 -9.41 -7.99
C GLY A 31 -14.10 -9.18 -7.88
N ASP A 32 -13.65 -8.41 -6.88
CA ASP A 32 -12.25 -7.99 -6.72
C ASP A 32 -11.60 -8.52 -5.42
N THR A 33 -12.26 -9.49 -4.77
CA THR A 33 -11.74 -10.15 -3.57
C THR A 33 -10.75 -11.26 -3.90
N LEU A 34 -9.76 -11.41 -3.06
CA LEU A 34 -8.72 -12.44 -3.14
C LEU A 34 -8.99 -13.51 -2.09
N HIS A 35 -9.09 -14.76 -2.52
CA HIS A 35 -9.43 -15.88 -1.66
C HIS A 35 -8.24 -16.82 -1.44
N ARG A 36 -8.10 -17.35 -0.22
CA ARG A 36 -7.17 -18.39 0.12
C ARG A 36 -7.75 -19.27 1.23
N GLY A 37 -7.77 -20.60 1.00
CA GLY A 37 -8.37 -21.52 1.98
C GLY A 37 -9.84 -21.24 2.27
N GLY A 38 -10.60 -20.72 1.29
CA GLY A 38 -12.00 -20.36 1.45
C GLY A 38 -12.28 -19.02 2.15
N ALA A 39 -11.24 -18.33 2.64
CA ALA A 39 -11.37 -17.03 3.29
C ALA A 39 -10.88 -15.88 2.38
N VAL A 40 -11.54 -14.73 2.46
CA VAL A 40 -11.05 -13.50 1.86
C VAL A 40 -9.80 -13.05 2.61
N TYR A 41 -8.70 -12.85 1.88
CA TYR A 41 -7.46 -12.32 2.46
C TYR A 41 -7.03 -10.98 1.87
N GLY A 42 -7.78 -10.47 0.94
CA GLY A 42 -7.52 -9.17 0.33
C GLY A 42 -8.60 -8.77 -0.65
N ALA A 43 -8.60 -7.52 -1.03
CA ALA A 43 -9.41 -6.96 -2.11
C ALA A 43 -8.64 -5.88 -2.85
N ARG A 44 -9.03 -5.67 -4.10
CA ARG A 44 -8.48 -4.63 -4.97
C ARG A 44 -9.53 -3.58 -5.28
N ASN A 45 -9.11 -2.50 -5.91
CA ASN A 45 -9.98 -1.47 -6.48
C ASN A 45 -10.93 -0.81 -5.46
N LEU A 46 -10.48 -0.69 -4.20
CA LEU A 46 -11.32 -0.17 -3.12
C LEU A 46 -11.78 1.28 -3.34
N LEU A 47 -10.99 2.11 -4.02
CA LEU A 47 -11.40 3.49 -4.30
C LEU A 47 -12.52 3.55 -5.34
N ARG A 48 -12.54 2.59 -6.29
CA ARG A 48 -13.59 2.47 -7.30
C ARG A 48 -14.88 1.91 -6.69
N ASP A 49 -14.76 0.81 -5.95
CA ASP A 49 -15.89 -0.05 -5.62
C ASP A 49 -16.45 0.18 -4.22
N VAL A 50 -15.68 0.83 -3.32
CA VAL A 50 -16.07 1.05 -1.92
C VAL A 50 -16.14 2.55 -1.61
N PRO A 51 -17.34 3.18 -1.71
CA PRO A 51 -17.49 4.62 -1.50
C PRO A 51 -16.95 5.11 -0.15
N ALA A 52 -17.07 4.32 0.91
CA ALA A 52 -16.56 4.65 2.23
C ALA A 52 -15.02 4.76 2.26
N VAL A 53 -14.29 3.91 1.54
CA VAL A 53 -12.83 4.00 1.40
C VAL A 53 -12.43 5.22 0.58
N ARG A 54 -13.20 5.56 -0.45
CA ARG A 54 -12.98 6.79 -1.23
C ARG A 54 -13.20 8.05 -0.39
N ALA A 55 -14.24 8.07 0.46
CA ALA A 55 -14.49 9.17 1.39
C ALA A 55 -13.37 9.27 2.43
N LEU A 56 -12.93 8.13 2.99
CA LEU A 56 -11.81 8.07 3.93
C LEU A 56 -10.52 8.64 3.33
N ALA A 57 -10.18 8.29 2.09
CA ALA A 57 -9.00 8.80 1.40
C ALA A 57 -9.00 10.35 1.25
N ARG A 58 -10.19 10.96 1.27
CA ARG A 58 -10.40 12.42 1.21
C ARG A 58 -10.56 13.08 2.58
N SER A 59 -10.56 12.31 3.66
CA SER A 59 -10.75 12.83 5.03
C SER A 59 -9.60 13.75 5.45
N ALA A 60 -9.91 14.73 6.31
CA ALA A 60 -8.91 15.66 6.83
C ALA A 60 -7.74 14.95 7.52
N ASN A 61 -8.01 13.85 8.23
CA ASN A 61 -6.99 13.07 8.91
C ASN A 61 -5.95 12.49 7.94
N LEU A 62 -6.39 11.87 6.83
CA LEU A 62 -5.46 11.32 5.85
C LEU A 62 -4.81 12.42 5.00
N ARG A 63 -5.57 13.45 4.65
CA ARG A 63 -5.04 14.62 3.93
C ARG A 63 -3.88 15.28 4.69
N SER A 64 -3.98 15.42 6.02
CA SER A 64 -2.93 15.99 6.85
C SER A 64 -1.61 15.22 6.82
N LEU A 65 -1.63 13.92 6.47
CA LEU A 65 -0.43 13.10 6.28
C LEU A 65 0.14 13.22 4.86
N VAL A 66 -0.72 13.44 3.87
CA VAL A 66 -0.34 13.43 2.45
C VAL A 66 0.13 14.80 1.98
N GLU A 67 -0.61 15.86 2.31
CA GLU A 67 -0.36 17.22 1.81
C GLU A 67 1.01 17.81 2.17
N PRO A 68 1.58 17.59 3.35
CA PRO A 68 2.93 18.06 3.66
C PRO A 68 4.04 17.43 2.80
N VAL A 69 3.73 16.29 2.15
CA VAL A 69 4.70 15.52 1.36
C VAL A 69 4.49 15.65 -0.14
N LEU A 70 3.24 15.70 -0.58
CA LEU A 70 2.86 15.70 -2.00
C LEU A 70 2.19 17.00 -2.46
N GLY A 71 1.86 17.91 -1.52
CA GLY A 71 1.12 19.15 -1.81
C GLY A 71 -0.40 18.97 -1.76
N ALA A 72 -1.11 20.09 -1.68
CA ALA A 72 -2.58 20.15 -1.53
C ALA A 72 -3.34 19.55 -2.74
N GLY A 73 -2.71 19.48 -3.91
CA GLY A 73 -3.28 18.85 -5.11
C GLY A 73 -3.21 17.33 -5.14
N ALA A 74 -2.61 16.67 -4.15
CA ALA A 74 -2.48 15.22 -4.11
C ALA A 74 -3.83 14.52 -4.05
N PHE A 75 -3.93 13.36 -4.70
CA PHE A 75 -5.14 12.56 -4.79
C PHE A 75 -4.84 11.06 -4.68
N ALA A 76 -5.81 10.29 -4.19
CA ALA A 76 -5.69 8.84 -4.10
C ALA A 76 -5.87 8.21 -5.49
N VAL A 77 -5.02 7.22 -5.82
CA VAL A 77 -4.96 6.56 -7.14
C VAL A 77 -5.13 5.06 -7.06
N ARG A 78 -5.06 4.47 -5.87
CA ARG A 78 -5.24 3.03 -5.67
C ARG A 78 -5.64 2.70 -4.25
N GLY A 79 -6.54 1.73 -4.09
CA GLY A 79 -6.95 1.19 -2.81
C GLY A 79 -6.90 -0.33 -2.79
N LEU A 80 -6.21 -0.91 -1.80
CA LEU A 80 -6.07 -2.35 -1.59
C LEU A 80 -6.41 -2.69 -0.15
N PHE A 81 -6.93 -3.90 0.05
CA PHE A 81 -7.09 -4.50 1.37
C PHE A 81 -6.25 -5.76 1.49
N PHE A 82 -5.68 -5.97 2.65
CA PHE A 82 -4.94 -7.18 3.01
C PHE A 82 -5.29 -7.63 4.42
N ASP A 83 -5.55 -8.92 4.60
CA ASP A 83 -5.74 -9.55 5.89
C ASP A 83 -4.88 -10.81 6.03
N LYS A 84 -4.02 -10.86 7.03
CA LYS A 84 -3.33 -12.09 7.41
C LYS A 84 -4.12 -12.79 8.51
N THR A 85 -4.57 -13.99 8.21
CA THR A 85 -5.32 -14.85 9.11
C THR A 85 -4.61 -16.19 9.31
N PRO A 86 -5.04 -17.06 10.24
CA PRO A 86 -4.51 -18.42 10.33
C PRO A 86 -4.58 -19.21 9.02
N SER A 87 -5.67 -19.06 8.25
CA SER A 87 -5.88 -19.72 6.95
C SER A 87 -5.17 -19.03 5.80
N ALA A 88 -4.83 -17.76 5.93
CA ALA A 88 -4.14 -16.96 4.91
C ALA A 88 -2.93 -16.23 5.51
N ASN A 89 -1.92 -16.99 5.88
CA ASN A 89 -0.67 -16.50 6.48
C ASN A 89 0.50 -16.68 5.51
N TRP A 90 0.72 -15.72 4.62
CA TRP A 90 1.77 -15.77 3.60
C TRP A 90 2.93 -14.80 3.91
N PRO A 91 4.16 -15.13 3.51
CA PRO A 91 5.25 -14.17 3.54
C PRO A 91 5.19 -13.26 2.30
N VAL A 92 5.71 -12.06 2.45
CA VAL A 92 6.00 -11.16 1.33
C VAL A 92 7.51 -10.93 1.33
N ALA A 93 8.18 -11.35 0.26
CA ALA A 93 9.62 -11.15 0.11
C ALA A 93 9.98 -9.65 0.05
N TRP A 94 11.26 -9.34 0.23
CA TRP A 94 11.76 -7.98 0.06
C TRP A 94 11.52 -7.47 -1.36
N HIS A 95 10.89 -6.30 -1.46
CA HIS A 95 10.53 -5.68 -2.74
C HIS A 95 10.28 -4.17 -2.58
N GLN A 96 10.14 -3.51 -3.70
CA GLN A 96 9.64 -2.15 -3.85
C GLN A 96 8.27 -2.21 -4.56
N ASP A 97 7.37 -1.29 -4.25
CA ASP A 97 6.14 -1.08 -5.04
C ASP A 97 6.51 -0.30 -6.31
N ARG A 98 6.70 -1.03 -7.42
CA ARG A 98 7.29 -0.50 -8.66
C ARG A 98 6.28 -0.26 -9.77
N THR A 99 5.02 -0.62 -9.58
CA THR A 99 4.02 -0.56 -10.64
C THR A 99 2.80 0.24 -10.23
N ILE A 100 2.30 1.04 -11.16
CA ILE A 100 1.03 1.76 -11.05
C ILE A 100 -0.06 1.04 -11.82
N ALA A 101 -1.32 1.22 -11.40
CA ALA A 101 -2.52 0.74 -12.11
C ALA A 101 -3.05 1.83 -13.02
N VAL A 102 -3.33 1.50 -14.28
CA VAL A 102 -3.83 2.44 -15.30
C VAL A 102 -5.06 1.86 -16.00
N ARG A 103 -5.89 2.75 -16.59
CA ARG A 103 -7.14 2.33 -17.25
C ARG A 103 -6.88 1.47 -18.48
N GLU A 104 -5.87 1.80 -19.26
CA GLU A 104 -5.53 1.07 -20.47
C GLU A 104 -4.02 1.04 -20.73
N LYS A 105 -3.58 0.05 -21.49
CA LYS A 105 -2.20 -0.02 -21.97
C LYS A 105 -2.03 0.93 -23.17
N ARG A 106 -1.03 1.81 -23.10
CA ARG A 106 -0.59 2.67 -24.19
C ARG A 106 0.92 2.58 -24.35
N ASP A 107 1.38 2.69 -25.58
CA ASP A 107 2.83 2.79 -25.84
C ASP A 107 3.29 4.23 -25.59
N VAL A 108 3.85 4.42 -24.39
CA VAL A 108 4.35 5.73 -23.94
C VAL A 108 5.81 5.56 -23.54
N PRO A 109 6.74 6.37 -24.08
CA PRO A 109 8.16 6.29 -23.75
C PRO A 109 8.41 6.37 -22.24
N GLY A 110 9.27 5.46 -21.74
CA GLY A 110 9.65 5.37 -20.34
C GLY A 110 8.68 4.57 -19.45
N PHE A 111 7.54 4.10 -19.99
CA PHE A 111 6.63 3.21 -19.28
C PHE A 111 6.85 1.75 -19.71
N GLY A 112 7.18 0.90 -18.76
CA GLY A 112 7.42 -0.55 -18.96
C GLY A 112 8.35 -1.14 -17.90
N PRO A 113 8.32 -2.45 -17.68
CA PRO A 113 7.47 -3.45 -18.32
C PRO A 113 5.99 -3.38 -17.90
N TRP A 114 5.13 -3.95 -18.75
CA TRP A 114 3.70 -4.08 -18.52
C TRP A 114 3.32 -5.42 -17.93
N THR A 115 2.33 -5.43 -17.04
CA THR A 115 1.70 -6.63 -16.47
C THR A 115 0.20 -6.43 -16.37
N VAL A 116 -0.55 -7.51 -16.17
CA VAL A 116 -1.99 -7.45 -15.89
C VAL A 116 -2.25 -8.15 -14.57
N LYS A 117 -2.99 -7.50 -13.67
CA LYS A 117 -3.38 -8.07 -12.37
C LYS A 117 -4.89 -7.93 -12.22
N ALA A 118 -5.62 -9.04 -12.10
CA ALA A 118 -7.09 -9.07 -12.04
C ALA A 118 -7.74 -8.22 -13.15
N GLY A 119 -7.29 -8.40 -14.41
CA GLY A 119 -7.83 -7.67 -15.56
C GLY A 119 -7.36 -6.22 -15.71
N VAL A 120 -6.70 -5.64 -14.72
CA VAL A 120 -6.22 -4.24 -14.73
C VAL A 120 -4.80 -4.15 -15.25
N PRO A 121 -4.51 -3.31 -16.26
CA PRO A 121 -3.16 -3.04 -16.71
C PRO A 121 -2.32 -2.38 -15.62
N HIS A 122 -1.11 -2.89 -15.41
CA HIS A 122 -0.11 -2.30 -14.52
C HIS A 122 1.17 -2.07 -15.29
N VAL A 123 1.85 -0.98 -14.98
CA VAL A 123 3.08 -0.61 -15.64
C VAL A 123 4.09 -0.06 -14.64
N GLN A 124 5.38 -0.33 -14.86
CA GLN A 124 6.42 0.41 -14.17
C GLN A 124 6.57 1.77 -14.88
N PRO A 125 6.29 2.89 -14.18
CA PRO A 125 6.38 4.22 -14.76
C PRO A 125 7.83 4.74 -14.74
N PRO A 126 8.13 5.89 -15.33
CA PRO A 126 9.34 6.63 -15.04
C PRO A 126 9.51 6.89 -13.53
N LEU A 127 10.76 6.82 -13.05
CA LEU A 127 11.11 6.90 -11.63
C LEU A 127 10.47 8.12 -10.92
N ALA A 128 10.49 9.27 -11.59
CA ALA A 128 9.94 10.52 -11.05
C ALA A 128 8.46 10.43 -10.65
N ILE A 129 7.68 9.54 -11.26
CA ILE A 129 6.28 9.34 -10.88
C ILE A 129 6.21 8.68 -9.49
N LEU A 130 6.96 7.59 -9.25
CA LEU A 130 6.96 6.91 -7.95
C LEU A 130 7.62 7.75 -6.85
N GLU A 131 8.59 8.59 -7.19
CA GLU A 131 9.19 9.56 -6.26
C GLU A 131 8.18 10.63 -5.80
N ASN A 132 7.15 10.91 -6.61
CA ASN A 132 6.04 11.81 -6.32
C ASN A 132 4.76 11.07 -5.90
N MET A 133 4.91 9.89 -5.33
CA MET A 133 3.83 9.11 -4.73
C MET A 133 4.09 8.86 -3.23
N LEU A 134 3.01 8.55 -2.54
CA LEU A 134 3.01 8.21 -1.12
C LEU A 134 2.02 7.08 -0.86
N THR A 135 2.37 6.17 0.01
CA THR A 135 1.52 5.08 0.46
C THR A 135 1.13 5.28 1.90
N LEU A 136 -0.16 5.16 2.19
CA LEU A 136 -0.70 5.08 3.55
C LEU A 136 -1.19 3.66 3.83
N ARG A 137 -0.67 3.04 4.88
CA ARG A 137 -1.11 1.71 5.35
C ARG A 137 -1.86 1.88 6.66
N LEU A 138 -3.19 1.83 6.58
CA LEU A 138 -4.10 2.05 7.70
C LEU A 138 -4.30 0.73 8.44
N HIS A 139 -3.94 0.69 9.71
CA HIS A 139 -4.06 -0.50 10.54
C HIS A 139 -5.44 -0.56 11.23
N VAL A 140 -6.25 -1.53 10.82
CA VAL A 140 -7.58 -1.80 11.43
C VAL A 140 -7.43 -2.68 12.67
N ASP A 141 -6.37 -3.49 12.72
CA ASP A 141 -6.01 -4.33 13.87
C ASP A 141 -4.62 -3.98 14.40
N ASP A 142 -4.34 -4.39 15.65
CA ASP A 142 -3.00 -4.33 16.21
C ASP A 142 -2.03 -5.19 15.39
N CYS A 143 -0.94 -4.62 14.93
CA CYS A 143 0.14 -5.31 14.27
C CYS A 143 1.37 -5.34 15.18
N ARG A 144 1.48 -6.39 15.99
CA ARG A 144 2.60 -6.65 16.93
C ARG A 144 3.68 -7.49 16.27
N GLY A 145 4.83 -7.65 16.92
CA GLY A 145 5.97 -8.41 16.40
C GLY A 145 5.66 -9.84 15.95
N THR A 146 4.66 -10.48 16.56
CA THR A 146 4.24 -11.86 16.26
C THR A 146 3.21 -11.98 15.14
N ASN A 147 2.62 -10.85 14.70
CA ASN A 147 1.53 -10.83 13.71
C ASN A 147 1.99 -10.46 12.30
N GLY A 148 3.26 -10.75 11.96
CA GLY A 148 3.84 -10.51 10.65
C GLY A 148 3.86 -9.03 10.26
N PRO A 149 4.44 -8.14 11.08
CA PRO A 149 4.53 -6.70 10.78
C PRO A 149 5.31 -6.42 9.51
N LEU A 150 5.10 -5.23 8.95
CA LEU A 150 5.94 -4.70 7.90
C LEU A 150 7.36 -4.53 8.43
N GLN A 151 8.35 -4.94 7.64
CA GLN A 151 9.76 -4.63 7.83
C GLN A 151 10.19 -3.70 6.70
N VAL A 152 11.01 -2.71 7.02
CA VAL A 152 11.50 -1.73 6.06
C VAL A 152 13.00 -1.53 6.20
N ILE A 153 13.66 -1.15 5.11
CA ILE A 153 15.06 -0.71 5.14
C ILE A 153 15.08 0.81 4.94
N ALA A 154 15.36 1.53 6.02
CA ALA A 154 15.36 2.98 6.03
C ALA A 154 16.31 3.57 4.98
N GLY A 155 15.82 4.59 4.25
CA GLY A 155 16.63 5.29 3.24
C GLY A 155 16.69 4.62 1.86
N SER A 156 16.33 3.34 1.72
CA SER A 156 16.44 2.57 0.48
C SER A 156 15.61 3.14 -0.70
N HIS A 157 14.56 3.89 -0.42
CA HIS A 157 13.73 4.55 -1.44
C HIS A 157 14.49 5.56 -2.32
N ARG A 158 15.67 6.00 -1.89
CA ARG A 158 16.51 6.96 -2.63
C ARG A 158 17.39 6.32 -3.70
N SER A 159 17.45 4.99 -3.74
CA SER A 159 18.30 4.24 -4.67
C SER A 159 17.63 3.95 -6.01
N GLY A 160 16.49 4.58 -6.29
CA GLY A 160 15.74 4.31 -7.52
C GLY A 160 15.20 2.89 -7.57
N TYR A 161 15.10 2.34 -8.77
CA TYR A 161 14.72 0.94 -8.97
C TYR A 161 15.87 0.01 -8.63
N LEU A 162 15.64 -0.90 -7.69
CA LEU A 162 16.61 -1.91 -7.27
C LEU A 162 16.39 -3.21 -8.04
N ASP A 163 17.43 -3.80 -8.57
CA ASP A 163 17.42 -5.18 -9.05
C ASP A 163 17.59 -6.18 -7.90
N ASN A 164 17.58 -7.46 -8.21
CA ASN A 164 17.66 -8.52 -7.18
C ASN A 164 19.01 -8.51 -6.45
N GLU A 165 20.09 -8.17 -7.11
CA GLU A 165 21.43 -8.11 -6.50
C GLU A 165 21.51 -6.95 -5.50
N ALA A 166 21.03 -5.77 -5.88
CA ALA A 166 20.94 -4.61 -5.01
C ALA A 166 20.01 -4.87 -3.81
N ILE A 167 18.87 -5.54 -4.02
CA ILE A 167 17.98 -5.95 -2.92
C ILE A 167 18.72 -6.87 -1.94
N CYS A 168 19.44 -7.89 -2.44
CA CYS A 168 20.23 -8.79 -1.61
C CYS A 168 21.32 -8.05 -0.84
N SER A 169 22.01 -7.07 -1.47
CA SER A 169 23.02 -6.26 -0.79
C SER A 169 22.41 -5.42 0.33
N TRP A 170 21.34 -4.67 0.04
CA TRP A 170 20.64 -3.89 1.05
C TRP A 170 20.19 -4.71 2.25
N THR A 171 19.62 -5.91 2.00
CA THR A 171 19.10 -6.79 3.07
C THR A 171 20.21 -7.45 3.90
N ARG A 172 21.39 -7.67 3.32
CA ARG A 172 22.56 -8.20 4.01
C ARG A 172 23.27 -7.13 4.85
N ASP A 173 23.39 -5.93 4.29
CA ASP A 173 24.27 -4.88 4.82
C ASP A 173 23.54 -3.88 5.74
N THR A 174 22.22 -3.98 5.84
CA THR A 174 21.39 -3.07 6.66
C THR A 174 20.41 -3.83 7.55
N HIS A 175 20.33 -3.44 8.82
CA HIS A 175 19.35 -4.00 9.73
C HIS A 175 17.93 -3.46 9.42
N PRO A 176 16.94 -4.33 9.16
CA PRO A 176 15.57 -3.92 8.95
C PRO A 176 14.93 -3.33 10.20
N VAL A 177 14.07 -2.35 10.01
CA VAL A 177 13.19 -1.82 11.06
C VAL A 177 11.85 -2.51 10.99
N THR A 178 11.41 -3.05 12.13
CA THR A 178 10.07 -3.66 12.25
C THR A 178 9.05 -2.57 12.60
N CYS A 179 8.07 -2.38 11.73
CA CYS A 179 7.00 -1.40 11.92
C CYS A 179 5.89 -1.99 12.80
N ILE A 180 5.98 -1.79 14.10
CA ILE A 180 4.89 -2.09 15.03
C ILE A 180 3.87 -0.96 14.91
N ALA A 181 2.63 -1.31 14.57
CA ALA A 181 1.55 -0.35 14.39
C ALA A 181 0.29 -0.87 15.05
N PHE A 182 -0.27 -0.08 15.96
CA PHE A 182 -1.49 -0.43 16.65
C PHE A 182 -2.72 -0.04 15.83
N ARG A 183 -3.85 -0.57 16.21
CA ARG A 183 -5.16 -0.23 15.69
C ARG A 183 -5.36 1.29 15.63
N GLY A 184 -5.77 1.81 14.47
CA GLY A 184 -5.92 3.25 14.21
C GLY A 184 -4.64 3.97 13.77
N ALA A 185 -3.48 3.31 13.87
CA ALA A 185 -2.24 3.88 13.36
C ALA A 185 -2.15 3.80 11.82
N VAL A 186 -1.35 4.70 11.25
CA VAL A 186 -1.03 4.71 9.81
C VAL A 186 0.48 4.65 9.62
N VAL A 187 0.96 3.67 8.85
CA VAL A 187 2.32 3.68 8.33
C VAL A 187 2.31 4.44 7.01
N VAL A 188 2.99 5.57 6.99
CA VAL A 188 3.20 6.40 5.80
C VAL A 188 4.54 6.00 5.19
N MET A 189 4.60 5.66 3.90
CA MET A 189 5.85 5.23 3.27
C MET A 189 5.96 5.64 1.80
N ARG A 190 7.19 5.72 1.31
CA ARG A 190 7.46 5.88 -0.13
C ARG A 190 7.28 4.54 -0.84
N PRO A 191 6.71 4.48 -2.07
CA PRO A 191 6.56 3.23 -2.82
C PRO A 191 7.88 2.49 -3.06
N LEU A 192 8.96 3.24 -3.31
CA LEU A 192 10.30 2.69 -3.56
C LEU A 192 11.04 2.27 -2.28
N LEU A 193 10.45 2.42 -1.10
CA LEU A 193 11.04 1.90 0.13
C LEU A 193 11.08 0.38 0.08
N LEU A 194 12.27 -0.21 0.26
CA LEU A 194 12.44 -1.66 0.31
C LEU A 194 11.75 -2.19 1.56
N HIS A 195 10.79 -3.10 1.37
CA HIS A 195 9.98 -3.62 2.45
C HIS A 195 9.60 -5.09 2.26
N SER A 196 9.26 -5.73 3.35
CA SER A 196 8.86 -7.13 3.41
C SER A 196 7.87 -7.38 4.55
N SER A 197 7.34 -8.58 4.63
CA SER A 197 6.50 -9.00 5.76
C SER A 197 6.59 -10.51 5.93
N ALA A 198 7.12 -10.97 7.06
CA ALA A 198 7.20 -12.39 7.38
C ALA A 198 5.80 -13.00 7.60
N ARG A 199 5.74 -14.33 7.65
CA ARG A 199 4.57 -15.03 8.20
C ARG A 199 4.37 -14.61 9.65
N ALA A 200 3.12 -14.48 10.07
CA ALA A 200 2.79 -14.33 11.48
C ALA A 200 3.16 -15.61 12.23
N THR A 201 3.83 -15.48 13.39
CA THR A 201 4.12 -16.62 14.27
C THR A 201 2.94 -16.93 15.19
N LYS A 202 2.10 -15.93 15.45
CA LYS A 202 0.80 -16.06 16.13
C LYS A 202 -0.25 -15.37 15.24
N PRO A 203 -0.72 -16.06 14.17
CA PRO A 203 -1.62 -15.45 13.20
C PRO A 203 -2.98 -15.15 13.84
N ASN A 204 -3.43 -13.93 13.61
CA ASN A 204 -4.76 -13.42 13.91
C ASN A 204 -5.09 -12.41 12.83
N HIS A 205 -6.28 -11.86 12.77
CA HIS A 205 -6.59 -10.78 11.84
C HIS A 205 -5.53 -9.68 11.90
N ARG A 206 -5.02 -9.33 10.72
CA ARG A 206 -4.15 -8.18 10.50
C ARG A 206 -4.65 -7.46 9.25
N ARG A 207 -5.78 -6.79 9.42
CA ARG A 207 -6.44 -6.02 8.37
C ARG A 207 -5.74 -4.69 8.18
N VAL A 208 -5.32 -4.46 6.95
CA VAL A 208 -4.65 -3.23 6.53
C VAL A 208 -5.30 -2.74 5.25
N ILE A 209 -5.76 -1.49 5.24
CA ILE A 209 -6.12 -0.77 4.01
C ILE A 209 -4.87 -0.04 3.53
N HIS A 210 -4.49 -0.27 2.28
CA HIS A 210 -3.32 0.29 1.64
C HIS A 210 -3.80 1.26 0.56
N LEU A 211 -3.54 2.56 0.75
CA LEU A 211 -3.91 3.63 -0.16
C LEU A 211 -2.66 4.23 -0.78
N GLU A 212 -2.64 4.32 -2.10
CA GLU A 212 -1.58 5.01 -2.85
C GLU A 212 -2.09 6.38 -3.30
N PHE A 213 -1.24 7.40 -3.11
CA PHE A 213 -1.50 8.78 -3.49
C PHE A 213 -0.46 9.26 -4.49
N ALA A 214 -0.88 10.07 -5.44
CA ALA A 214 -0.02 10.74 -6.41
C ALA A 214 -0.18 12.25 -6.32
N ALA A 215 0.87 12.97 -6.71
CA ALA A 215 0.88 14.44 -6.75
C ALA A 215 0.38 14.99 -8.10
N THR A 216 0.49 14.20 -9.19
CA THR A 216 0.26 14.66 -10.55
C THR A 216 -0.50 13.64 -11.40
N PRO A 217 -1.27 14.09 -12.42
CA PRO A 217 -1.77 13.23 -13.48
C PRO A 217 -0.64 12.52 -14.22
N LEU A 218 -0.97 11.44 -14.91
CA LEU A 218 -0.04 10.73 -15.79
C LEU A 218 0.13 11.49 -17.13
N THR A 219 1.23 11.22 -17.80
CA THR A 219 1.55 11.77 -19.11
C THR A 219 1.19 10.81 -20.26
N GLY A 220 1.28 11.27 -21.51
CA GLY A 220 1.08 10.42 -22.68
C GLY A 220 -0.35 9.90 -22.87
N GLY A 221 -1.33 10.56 -22.27
CA GLY A 221 -2.74 10.13 -22.31
C GLY A 221 -3.04 8.92 -21.45
N LEU A 222 -2.11 8.48 -20.58
CA LEU A 222 -2.39 7.49 -19.55
C LEU A 222 -3.24 8.09 -18.44
N GLU A 223 -4.13 7.30 -17.88
CA GLU A 223 -5.00 7.68 -16.75
C GLU A 223 -4.86 6.68 -15.61
N TRP A 224 -4.89 7.17 -14.38
CA TRP A 224 -4.95 6.34 -13.20
C TRP A 224 -6.23 5.49 -13.20
N PHE A 225 -6.12 4.23 -12.78
CA PHE A 225 -7.26 3.31 -12.88
C PHE A 225 -8.41 3.65 -11.92
N GLU A 226 -8.10 4.06 -10.68
CA GLU A 226 -9.10 4.32 -9.64
C GLU A 226 -9.36 5.81 -9.37
N GLN A 227 -9.00 6.69 -10.29
CA GLN A 227 -9.27 8.12 -10.19
C GLN A 227 -10.62 8.50 -10.82
#